data_25927d64bd5c832ce70a823d770bdc7a
#
_entry.id   25927d64bd5c832ce70a823d770bdc7a
#
_cell.length_a   1.000
_cell.length_b   1.000
_cell.length_c   1.000
_cell.angle_alpha   90.00
_cell.angle_beta   90.00
_cell.angle_gamma   90.00
#
_symmetry.space_group_name_H-M   'P 1'
#
loop_
_entity.id
_entity.type
_entity.pdbx_description
1 polymer ?
#
loop_
_entity_poly.entity_id
_entity_poly.type
_entity_poly.pdbx_seq_one_letter_code
_entity_poly.pdbx_strand_id
1 'polypeptide(L)'
;MSEKENKDKTRRLFEEGFSQGNIDVVDEVLNPDFVCYDPNSESGEVRGAETIKNEIEYFRNAVPDLTYTIEDQIAEGDKVVTRYTVTGTHQGEFFGVAGTGERITMSGNSIDRFEDGKLVEEWPEYDLLGVMRQIGAVPVPG
;
A
#
# COMPACT_ATOMS: atom_id res chain seq x y z
N MET A 1 7.95 -22.12 -4.32
CA MET A 1 6.67 -21.42 -4.25
C MET A 1 6.21 -21.06 -5.64
N SER A 2 4.93 -21.16 -5.92
CA SER A 2 4.39 -20.88 -7.24
C SER A 2 4.08 -19.39 -7.41
N GLU A 3 4.02 -18.97 -8.66
CA GLU A 3 3.60 -17.61 -9.01
C GLU A 3 2.19 -17.32 -8.50
N LYS A 4 1.30 -18.31 -8.59
CA LYS A 4 -0.07 -18.18 -8.07
C LYS A 4 -0.09 -17.95 -6.57
N GLU A 5 0.70 -18.70 -5.81
CA GLU A 5 0.78 -18.52 -4.35
C GLU A 5 1.30 -17.15 -3.98
N ASN A 6 2.29 -16.63 -4.71
CA ASN A 6 2.84 -15.30 -4.49
C ASN A 6 1.80 -14.21 -4.81
N LYS A 7 1.03 -14.38 -5.91
CA LYS A 7 -0.08 -13.47 -6.24
C LYS A 7 -1.12 -13.45 -5.12
N ASP A 8 -1.50 -14.62 -4.61
CA ASP A 8 -2.50 -14.74 -3.55
C ASP A 8 -2.02 -14.04 -2.27
N LYS A 9 -0.75 -14.17 -1.93
CA LYS A 9 -0.17 -13.51 -0.76
C LYS A 9 -0.16 -11.98 -0.89
N THR A 10 0.22 -11.47 -2.06
CA THR A 10 0.17 -10.04 -2.32
C THR A 10 -1.27 -9.52 -2.24
N ARG A 11 -2.21 -10.26 -2.81
CA ARG A 11 -3.63 -9.91 -2.74
C ARG A 11 -4.11 -9.84 -1.30
N ARG A 12 -3.74 -10.82 -0.47
CA ARG A 12 -4.12 -10.85 0.94
C ARG A 12 -3.56 -9.65 1.70
N LEU A 13 -2.32 -9.26 1.41
CA LEU A 13 -1.73 -8.10 2.07
C LEU A 13 -2.56 -6.84 1.80
N PHE A 14 -2.98 -6.62 0.56
CA PHE A 14 -3.79 -5.45 0.21
C PHE A 14 -5.23 -5.56 0.70
N GLU A 15 -5.90 -6.69 0.46
CA GLU A 15 -7.33 -6.85 0.78
C GLU A 15 -7.59 -7.07 2.26
N GLU A 16 -6.80 -7.90 2.94
CA GLU A 16 -6.99 -8.19 4.36
C GLU A 16 -6.21 -7.22 5.24
N GLY A 17 -4.96 -6.90 4.86
CA GLY A 17 -4.11 -6.02 5.64
C GLY A 17 -4.56 -4.56 5.55
N PHE A 18 -4.43 -3.96 4.39
CA PHE A 18 -4.73 -2.55 4.21
C PHE A 18 -6.22 -2.25 4.21
N SER A 19 -7.03 -3.01 3.47
CA SER A 19 -8.47 -2.73 3.38
C SER A 19 -9.25 -3.08 4.64
N GLN A 20 -8.90 -4.18 5.30
CA GLN A 20 -9.64 -4.66 6.48
C GLN A 20 -8.95 -4.34 7.81
N GLY A 21 -7.68 -3.92 7.76
CA GLY A 21 -6.93 -3.62 8.97
C GLY A 21 -6.45 -4.84 9.75
N ASN A 22 -6.40 -6.00 9.12
CA ASN A 22 -5.89 -7.22 9.74
C ASN A 22 -4.36 -7.23 9.69
N ILE A 23 -3.73 -6.66 10.72
CA ILE A 23 -2.27 -6.56 10.77
C ILE A 23 -1.57 -7.91 10.94
N ASP A 24 -2.29 -8.94 11.38
CA ASP A 24 -1.70 -10.29 11.51
C ASP A 24 -1.27 -10.87 10.17
N VAL A 25 -1.93 -10.48 9.07
CA VAL A 25 -1.57 -10.92 7.72
C VAL A 25 -0.15 -10.46 7.34
N VAL A 26 0.32 -9.36 7.90
CA VAL A 26 1.67 -8.85 7.65
C VAL A 26 2.71 -9.90 8.03
N ASP A 27 2.58 -10.50 9.22
CA ASP A 27 3.52 -11.54 9.67
C ASP A 27 3.44 -12.82 8.84
N GLU A 28 2.28 -13.11 8.29
CA GLU A 28 2.10 -14.27 7.42
C GLU A 28 2.75 -14.09 6.06
N VAL A 29 2.73 -12.88 5.53
CA VAL A 29 3.17 -12.58 4.16
C VAL A 29 4.61 -12.06 4.10
N LEU A 30 5.00 -11.17 5.01
CA LEU A 30 6.29 -10.49 4.96
C LEU A 30 7.38 -11.22 5.74
N ASN A 31 8.59 -11.21 5.17
CA ASN A 31 9.78 -11.53 5.93
C ASN A 31 10.00 -10.42 6.97
N PRO A 32 10.45 -10.73 8.20
CA PRO A 32 10.74 -9.69 9.21
C PRO A 32 11.70 -8.61 8.73
N ASP A 33 12.62 -8.95 7.84
CA ASP A 33 13.63 -8.03 7.29
C ASP A 33 13.20 -7.38 5.97
N PHE A 34 11.92 -7.41 5.67
CA PHE A 34 11.33 -6.81 4.48
C PHE A 34 11.79 -5.36 4.25
N VAL A 35 12.01 -5.00 2.99
CA VAL A 35 12.36 -3.64 2.59
C VAL A 35 11.40 -3.14 1.52
N CYS A 36 10.84 -1.96 1.74
CA CYS A 36 10.02 -1.25 0.77
C CYS A 36 10.79 -0.03 0.26
N TYR A 37 10.99 0.05 -1.04
CA TYR A 37 11.69 1.18 -1.68
C TYR A 37 10.65 2.20 -2.14
N ASP A 38 10.07 2.93 -1.18
CA ASP A 38 8.99 3.89 -1.42
C ASP A 38 9.57 5.28 -1.73
N PRO A 39 9.41 5.79 -2.97
CA PRO A 39 9.91 7.11 -3.33
C PRO A 39 9.20 8.24 -2.59
N ASN A 40 8.03 7.98 -2.00
CA ASN A 40 7.28 8.98 -1.23
C ASN A 40 7.68 9.00 0.24
N SER A 41 8.54 8.08 0.69
CA SER A 41 9.06 8.10 2.05
C SER A 41 10.24 9.07 2.15
N GLU A 42 10.48 9.59 3.34
CA GLU A 42 11.54 10.59 3.58
C GLU A 42 12.93 10.08 3.18
N SER A 43 13.24 8.83 3.52
CA SER A 43 14.55 8.23 3.23
C SER A 43 14.59 7.46 1.91
N GLY A 44 13.45 7.22 1.27
CA GLY A 44 13.35 6.35 0.10
C GLY A 44 13.24 4.87 0.43
N GLU A 45 13.43 4.50 1.68
CA GLU A 45 13.33 3.11 2.14
C GLU A 45 12.51 3.02 3.44
N VAL A 46 11.70 1.97 3.52
CA VAL A 46 10.96 1.61 4.73
C VAL A 46 11.32 0.17 5.05
N ARG A 47 11.88 -0.09 6.24
CA ARG A 47 12.39 -1.39 6.62
C ARG A 47 11.60 -2.05 7.73
N GLY A 48 11.41 -3.37 7.59
CA GLY A 48 10.84 -4.22 8.60
C GLY A 48 9.33 -4.36 8.51
N ALA A 49 8.84 -5.54 8.85
CA ALA A 49 7.42 -5.85 8.84
C ALA A 49 6.63 -4.98 9.83
N GLU A 50 7.23 -4.65 10.98
CA GLU A 50 6.56 -3.80 11.98
C GLU A 50 6.24 -2.41 11.45
N THR A 51 7.11 -1.85 10.60
CA THR A 51 6.87 -0.55 9.99
C THR A 51 5.66 -0.58 9.08
N ILE A 52 5.44 -1.69 8.37
CA ILE A 52 4.27 -1.86 7.51
C ILE A 52 2.99 -1.92 8.34
N LYS A 53 3.01 -2.57 9.50
CA LYS A 53 1.86 -2.57 10.42
C LYS A 53 1.52 -1.14 10.85
N ASN A 54 2.53 -0.34 11.14
CA ASN A 54 2.34 1.08 11.51
C ASN A 54 1.75 1.88 10.35
N GLU A 55 2.18 1.61 9.12
CA GLU A 55 1.61 2.25 7.93
C GLU A 55 0.14 1.92 7.75
N ILE A 56 -0.23 0.65 7.92
CA ILE A 56 -1.62 0.22 7.83
C ILE A 56 -2.47 1.00 8.83
N GLU A 57 -2.02 1.10 10.07
CA GLU A 57 -2.72 1.85 11.11
C GLU A 57 -2.83 3.33 10.77
N TYR A 58 -1.74 3.93 10.29
CA TYR A 58 -1.71 5.35 9.91
C TYR A 58 -2.71 5.64 8.80
N PHE A 59 -2.67 4.86 7.72
CA PHE A 59 -3.56 5.08 6.58
C PHE A 59 -5.03 4.82 6.94
N ARG A 60 -5.30 3.83 7.76
CA ARG A 60 -6.68 3.55 8.18
C ARG A 60 -7.22 4.57 9.17
N ASN A 61 -6.37 5.20 9.97
CA ASN A 61 -6.79 6.32 10.82
C ASN A 61 -7.12 7.56 9.98
N ALA A 62 -6.35 7.79 8.92
CA ALA A 62 -6.61 8.90 8.00
C ALA A 62 -7.84 8.64 7.13
N VAL A 63 -8.04 7.40 6.70
CA VAL A 63 -9.09 6.97 5.77
C VAL A 63 -9.72 5.67 6.32
N PRO A 64 -10.67 5.77 7.27
CA PRO A 64 -11.23 4.58 7.93
C PRO A 64 -11.94 3.58 7.01
N ASP A 65 -12.47 4.05 5.89
CA ASP A 65 -13.12 3.22 4.88
C ASP A 65 -12.17 2.86 3.71
N LEU A 66 -10.87 2.87 3.96
CA LEU A 66 -9.84 2.52 2.98
C LEU A 66 -10.12 1.19 2.30
N THR A 67 -10.15 1.20 0.96
CA THR A 67 -10.43 0.01 0.16
C THR A 67 -9.46 -0.07 -1.01
N TYR A 68 -8.74 -1.19 -1.11
CA TYR A 68 -7.90 -1.52 -2.26
C TYR A 68 -8.70 -2.41 -3.21
N THR A 69 -8.76 -2.02 -4.48
CA THR A 69 -9.33 -2.85 -5.54
C THR A 69 -8.18 -3.30 -6.44
N ILE A 70 -7.97 -4.61 -6.52
CA ILE A 70 -6.92 -5.18 -7.36
C ILE A 70 -7.44 -5.20 -8.80
N GLU A 71 -6.77 -4.46 -9.68
CA GLU A 71 -7.15 -4.37 -11.10
C GLU A 71 -6.49 -5.46 -11.93
N ASP A 72 -5.19 -5.67 -11.74
CA ASP A 72 -4.38 -6.66 -12.45
C ASP A 72 -3.30 -7.23 -11.56
N GLN A 73 -2.94 -8.49 -11.81
CA GLN A 73 -1.74 -9.09 -11.25
C GLN A 73 -1.00 -9.87 -12.32
N ILE A 74 0.29 -9.65 -12.42
CA ILE A 74 1.18 -10.35 -13.35
C ILE A 74 2.34 -10.89 -12.55
N ALA A 75 2.68 -12.16 -12.72
CA ALA A 75 3.80 -12.78 -12.03
C ALA A 75 4.76 -13.40 -13.02
N GLU A 76 6.05 -13.26 -12.75
CA GLU A 76 7.11 -13.92 -13.48
C GLU A 76 8.23 -14.28 -12.51
N GLY A 77 8.53 -15.56 -12.37
CA GLY A 77 9.54 -16.02 -11.44
C GLY A 77 9.17 -15.70 -9.99
N ASP A 78 10.03 -14.99 -9.30
CA ASP A 78 9.86 -14.60 -7.90
C ASP A 78 9.20 -13.24 -7.71
N LYS A 79 8.73 -12.61 -8.79
CA LYS A 79 8.14 -11.26 -8.75
C LYS A 79 6.67 -11.26 -9.12
N VAL A 80 5.92 -10.40 -8.43
CA VAL A 80 4.50 -10.13 -8.70
C VAL A 80 4.34 -8.64 -8.90
N VAL A 81 3.68 -8.26 -9.99
CA VAL A 81 3.24 -6.88 -10.23
C VAL A 81 1.76 -6.81 -9.96
N THR A 82 1.34 -5.88 -9.13
CA THR A 82 -0.07 -5.65 -8.81
C THR A 82 -0.43 -4.19 -9.12
N ARG A 83 -1.45 -4.02 -9.96
CA ARG A 83 -2.03 -2.70 -10.25
C ARG A 83 -3.33 -2.59 -9.47
N TYR A 84 -3.52 -1.47 -8.77
CA TYR A 84 -4.66 -1.31 -7.87
C TYR A 84 -5.22 0.11 -7.90
N THR A 85 -6.46 0.24 -7.41
CA THR A 85 -7.12 1.50 -7.14
C THR A 85 -7.47 1.53 -5.66
N VAL A 86 -7.15 2.63 -4.99
CA VAL A 86 -7.49 2.84 -3.57
C VAL A 86 -8.57 3.91 -3.49
N THR A 87 -9.61 3.65 -2.71
CA THR A 87 -10.67 4.61 -2.48
C THR A 87 -10.95 4.76 -0.98
N GLY A 88 -11.54 5.86 -0.60
CA GLY A 88 -11.96 6.11 0.75
C GLY A 88 -12.29 7.56 1.00
N THR A 89 -12.57 7.90 2.26
CA THR A 89 -12.93 9.25 2.69
C THR A 89 -11.89 9.78 3.66
N HIS A 90 -11.35 10.96 3.38
CA HIS A 90 -10.33 11.62 4.19
C HIS A 90 -10.96 12.16 5.48
N GLN A 91 -10.87 11.40 6.56
CA GLN A 91 -11.51 11.72 7.84
C GLN A 91 -10.52 12.10 8.93
N GLY A 92 -9.29 11.58 8.89
CA GLY A 92 -8.25 11.88 9.87
C GLY A 92 -7.07 12.60 9.25
N GLU A 93 -6.11 13.00 10.08
CA GLU A 93 -4.92 13.69 9.61
C GLU A 93 -4.13 12.82 8.62
N PHE A 94 -3.74 13.40 7.49
CA PHE A 94 -2.96 12.73 6.45
C PHE A 94 -1.87 13.68 5.95
N PHE A 95 -0.62 13.34 6.20
CA PHE A 95 0.56 14.15 5.86
C PHE A 95 0.41 15.61 6.29
N GLY A 96 -0.04 15.83 7.52
CA GLY A 96 -0.21 17.16 8.09
C GLY A 96 -1.50 17.86 7.74
N VAL A 97 -2.39 17.23 6.97
CA VAL A 97 -3.67 17.83 6.56
C VAL A 97 -4.79 17.21 7.39
N ALA A 98 -5.51 18.03 8.15
CA ALA A 98 -6.66 17.58 8.94
C ALA A 98 -7.75 17.04 8.03
N GLY A 99 -8.57 16.12 8.54
CA GLY A 99 -9.63 15.48 7.78
C GLY A 99 -10.55 16.49 7.09
N THR A 100 -10.73 16.32 5.77
CA THR A 100 -11.54 17.23 4.94
C THR A 100 -12.93 16.70 4.65
N GLY A 101 -13.16 15.40 4.87
CA GLY A 101 -14.39 14.74 4.45
C GLY A 101 -14.46 14.45 2.95
N GLU A 102 -13.40 14.77 2.21
CA GLU A 102 -13.35 14.55 0.76
C GLU A 102 -13.19 13.05 0.43
N ARG A 103 -13.88 12.62 -0.61
CA ARG A 103 -13.68 11.29 -1.19
C ARG A 103 -12.37 11.29 -1.98
N ILE A 104 -11.51 10.31 -1.75
CA ILE A 104 -10.25 10.18 -2.48
C ILE A 104 -10.23 8.93 -3.34
N THR A 105 -9.51 9.03 -4.46
CA THR A 105 -9.21 7.90 -5.35
C THR A 105 -7.74 7.99 -5.70
N MET A 106 -7.03 6.88 -5.55
CA MET A 106 -5.59 6.82 -5.83
C MET A 106 -5.30 5.60 -6.70
N SER A 107 -4.56 5.80 -7.80
CA SER A 107 -4.03 4.69 -8.58
C SER A 107 -2.63 4.36 -8.10
N GLY A 108 -2.25 3.10 -8.23
CA GLY A 108 -0.91 2.67 -7.89
C GLY A 108 -0.60 1.29 -8.42
N ASN A 109 0.67 0.94 -8.32
CA ASN A 109 1.13 -0.41 -8.59
C ASN A 109 2.34 -0.72 -7.70
N SER A 110 2.65 -1.99 -7.57
CA SER A 110 3.83 -2.43 -6.84
C SER A 110 4.46 -3.60 -7.56
N ILE A 111 5.77 -3.70 -7.43
CA ILE A 111 6.52 -4.89 -7.80
C ILE A 111 6.98 -5.52 -6.49
N ASP A 112 6.61 -6.78 -6.28
CA ASP A 112 6.90 -7.51 -5.04
C ASP A 112 7.76 -8.71 -5.34
N ARG A 113 8.91 -8.84 -4.65
CA ARG A 113 9.80 -9.99 -4.79
C ARG A 113 9.69 -10.90 -3.58
N PHE A 114 9.56 -12.20 -3.85
CA PHE A 114 9.41 -13.25 -2.85
C PHE A 114 10.66 -14.13 -2.75
N GLU A 115 10.94 -14.58 -1.54
CA GLU A 115 12.00 -15.54 -1.25
C GLU A 115 11.46 -16.53 -0.21
N ASP A 116 11.58 -17.83 -0.50
CA ASP A 116 11.11 -18.88 0.41
C ASP A 116 9.68 -18.67 0.89
N GLY A 117 8.83 -18.20 -0.02
CA GLY A 117 7.41 -17.99 0.26
C GLY A 117 7.08 -16.75 1.05
N LYS A 118 8.03 -15.86 1.28
CA LYS A 118 7.82 -14.59 1.99
C LYS A 118 8.18 -13.41 1.11
N LEU A 119 7.45 -12.32 1.26
CA LEU A 119 7.71 -11.05 0.58
C LEU A 119 8.94 -10.40 1.22
N VAL A 120 9.99 -10.16 0.44
CA VAL A 120 11.26 -9.62 0.94
C VAL A 120 11.55 -8.21 0.47
N GLU A 121 11.08 -7.83 -0.72
CA GLU A 121 11.29 -6.48 -1.25
C GLU A 121 10.06 -6.02 -2.03
N GLU A 122 9.77 -4.72 -1.94
CA GLU A 122 8.67 -4.11 -2.66
C GLU A 122 9.11 -2.77 -3.26
N TRP A 123 8.70 -2.52 -4.50
CA TRP A 123 8.89 -1.24 -5.19
C TRP A 123 7.50 -0.69 -5.54
N PRO A 124 6.89 0.11 -4.64
CA PRO A 124 5.58 0.71 -4.91
C PRO A 124 5.73 2.02 -5.70
N GLU A 125 4.75 2.30 -6.54
CA GLU A 125 4.56 3.59 -7.19
C GLU A 125 3.08 3.94 -7.07
N TYR A 126 2.76 5.01 -6.38
CA TYR A 126 1.36 5.43 -6.20
C TYR A 126 1.24 6.95 -6.31
N ASP A 127 0.06 7.40 -6.74
CA ASP A 127 -0.21 8.81 -7.04
C ASP A 127 -0.54 9.61 -5.78
N LEU A 128 0.45 9.79 -4.92
CA LEU A 128 0.29 10.59 -3.70
C LEU A 128 -0.04 12.04 -4.03
N LEU A 129 0.57 12.60 -5.07
CA LEU A 129 0.30 13.98 -5.50
C LEU A 129 -1.17 14.16 -5.87
N GLY A 130 -1.76 13.18 -6.57
CA GLY A 130 -3.18 13.21 -6.90
C GLY A 130 -4.06 13.26 -5.67
N VAL A 131 -3.75 12.47 -4.64
CA VAL A 131 -4.47 12.50 -3.37
C VAL A 131 -4.34 13.87 -2.70
N MET A 132 -3.11 14.41 -2.65
CA MET A 132 -2.87 15.71 -2.02
C MET A 132 -3.64 16.85 -2.73
N ARG A 133 -3.82 16.74 -4.05
CA ARG A 133 -4.68 17.69 -4.81
C ARG A 133 -6.14 17.51 -4.43
N GLN A 134 -6.61 16.28 -4.31
CA GLN A 134 -8.01 15.98 -3.98
C GLN A 134 -8.40 16.53 -2.60
N ILE A 135 -7.49 16.48 -1.65
CA ILE A 135 -7.76 17.01 -0.29
C ILE A 135 -7.37 18.48 -0.14
N GLY A 136 -6.95 19.13 -1.23
CA GLY A 136 -6.67 20.57 -1.21
C GLY A 136 -5.34 20.98 -0.63
N ALA A 137 -4.41 20.03 -0.44
CA ALA A 137 -3.08 20.30 0.12
C ALA A 137 -2.14 20.97 -0.88
N VAL A 138 -2.36 20.74 -2.18
CA VAL A 138 -1.57 21.35 -3.27
C VAL A 138 -2.53 21.85 -4.36
N PRO A 139 -2.15 22.94 -5.09
CA PRO A 139 -2.99 23.47 -6.17
C PRO A 139 -3.12 22.49 -7.34
N VAL A 140 -4.29 22.49 -7.99
CA VAL A 140 -4.50 21.78 -9.24
C VAL A 140 -3.96 22.66 -10.38
N PRO A 141 -3.09 22.14 -11.26
CA PRO A 141 -2.58 22.91 -12.39
C PRO A 141 -3.70 23.28 -13.37
N GLY A 142 -3.61 24.43 -13.96
CA GLY A 142 -4.55 24.90 -14.98
C GLY A 142 -5.36 26.06 -14.61
#